data_a207dbc3011a28af816f686e77e85b79
#
_entry.id   a207dbc3011a28af816f686e77e85b79
#
_cell.length_a   1.000
_cell.length_b   1.000
_cell.length_c   1.000
_cell.angle_alpha   90.00
_cell.angle_beta   90.00
_cell.angle_gamma   90.00
#
_symmetry.space_group_name_H-M   'P 1'
#
loop_
_entity.id
_entity.type
_entity.pdbx_description
1 polymer ?
#
loop_
_entity_poly.entity_id
_entity_poly.type
_entity_poly.pdbx_seq_one_letter_code
_entity_poly.pdbx_strand_id
1 'polypeptide(L)'
;MAPAAKMSTEEKIPIGLSKELRSLAHDLSNSIECIMQACYLLNTSKLDDTSKKWAEMIDQGARDAAQINRQIRDILRTKSEVQS
;
A
#
# COMPACT_ATOMS: atom_id res chain seq x y z
N MET A 1 -4.41 4.90 -32.63
CA MET A 1 -3.56 5.16 -31.53
C MET A 1 -3.91 4.27 -30.37
N ALA A 2 -2.96 3.71 -29.85
CA ALA A 2 -3.19 2.84 -28.74
C ALA A 2 -3.59 3.64 -27.53
N PRO A 3 -4.50 3.16 -26.78
CA PRO A 3 -4.80 3.79 -25.51
C PRO A 3 -3.63 3.57 -24.59
N ALA A 4 -2.70 4.44 -24.70
CA ALA A 4 -1.43 4.27 -24.03
C ALA A 4 -1.59 4.07 -22.56
N ALA A 5 -2.63 4.64 -22.00
CA ALA A 5 -2.81 4.54 -20.57
C ALA A 5 -3.17 3.14 -20.14
N LYS A 6 -3.57 2.33 -21.08
CA LYS A 6 -4.11 1.05 -20.71
C LYS A 6 -3.06 -0.03 -20.81
N MET A 7 -2.77 -0.66 -19.71
CA MET A 7 -1.92 -1.82 -19.72
C MET A 7 -2.71 -3.02 -20.16
N SER A 8 -2.34 -3.58 -21.28
CA SER A 8 -2.99 -4.79 -21.73
C SER A 8 -2.36 -5.98 -21.02
N THR A 9 -2.96 -7.14 -21.23
CA THR A 9 -2.43 -8.35 -20.64
C THR A 9 -1.08 -8.73 -21.23
N GLU A 10 -0.76 -8.17 -22.40
CA GLU A 10 0.53 -8.45 -23.02
C GLU A 10 1.64 -7.55 -22.53
N GLU A 11 1.26 -6.43 -21.95
CA GLU A 11 2.26 -5.49 -21.46
C GLU A 11 2.75 -5.93 -20.11
N LYS A 12 4.05 -5.90 -19.95
CA LYS A 12 4.68 -6.32 -18.71
C LYS A 12 5.50 -5.17 -18.15
N ILE A 13 5.63 -5.15 -16.85
CA ILE A 13 6.49 -4.20 -16.18
C ILE A 13 7.92 -4.74 -16.28
N PRO A 14 8.85 -3.94 -16.81
CA PRO A 14 10.25 -4.40 -16.91
C PRO A 14 10.80 -4.85 -15.57
N ILE A 15 11.70 -5.81 -15.60
CA ILE A 15 12.21 -6.42 -14.37
C ILE A 15 12.84 -5.40 -13.46
N GLY A 16 13.67 -4.50 -14.02
CA GLY A 16 14.33 -3.49 -13.19
C GLY A 16 13.34 -2.60 -12.48
N LEU A 17 12.34 -2.11 -13.21
CA LEU A 17 11.32 -1.26 -12.63
C LEU A 17 10.46 -2.04 -11.64
N SER A 18 10.19 -3.29 -11.94
CA SER A 18 9.41 -4.14 -11.07
C SER A 18 10.10 -4.32 -9.73
N LYS A 19 11.41 -4.53 -9.73
CA LYS A 19 12.14 -4.67 -8.49
C LYS A 19 12.11 -3.39 -7.67
N GLU A 20 12.25 -2.27 -8.34
CA GLU A 20 12.22 -0.98 -7.67
C GLU A 20 10.86 -0.73 -7.04
N LEU A 21 9.80 -1.01 -7.79
CA LEU A 21 8.44 -0.80 -7.29
C LEU A 21 8.12 -1.75 -6.15
N ARG A 22 8.62 -2.99 -6.20
CA ARG A 22 8.40 -3.92 -5.09
C ARG A 22 9.09 -3.45 -3.83
N SER A 23 10.29 -2.90 -3.98
CA SER A 23 11.00 -2.36 -2.83
C SER A 23 10.22 -1.21 -2.21
N LEU A 24 9.69 -0.32 -3.05
CA LEU A 24 8.90 0.80 -2.55
C LEU A 24 7.60 0.33 -1.90
N ALA A 25 6.94 -0.66 -2.49
CA ALA A 25 5.72 -1.20 -1.90
C ALA A 25 6.01 -1.85 -0.55
N HIS A 26 7.15 -2.52 -0.43
CA HIS A 26 7.56 -3.11 0.83
C HIS A 26 7.81 -2.03 1.88
N ASP A 27 8.51 -0.96 1.49
CA ASP A 27 8.77 0.14 2.40
C ASP A 27 7.47 0.80 2.84
N LEU A 28 6.53 0.94 1.90
CA LEU A 28 5.24 1.51 2.21
C LEU A 28 4.47 0.64 3.19
N SER A 29 4.53 -0.68 3.01
CA SER A 29 3.90 -1.61 3.94
C SER A 29 4.44 -1.41 5.36
N ASN A 30 5.74 -1.26 5.47
CA ASN A 30 6.36 -1.06 6.77
C ASN A 30 5.92 0.25 7.41
N SER A 31 5.81 1.30 6.61
CA SER A 31 5.34 2.59 7.12
C SER A 31 3.90 2.52 7.58
N ILE A 32 3.06 1.83 6.83
CA ILE A 32 1.66 1.67 7.19
C ILE A 32 1.54 0.88 8.49
N GLU A 33 2.33 -0.17 8.64
CA GLU A 33 2.30 -0.96 9.87
C GLU A 33 2.72 -0.15 11.06
N CYS A 34 3.69 0.74 10.87
CA CYS A 34 4.12 1.62 11.94
C CYS A 34 2.98 2.55 12.37
N ILE A 35 2.26 3.08 11.41
CA ILE A 35 1.11 3.94 11.70
C ILE A 35 0.03 3.17 12.43
N MET A 36 -0.26 1.95 11.99
CA MET A 36 -1.29 1.13 12.61
C MET A 36 -0.92 0.76 14.04
N GLN A 37 0.36 0.49 14.27
CA GLN A 37 0.83 0.19 15.61
C GLN A 37 0.72 1.39 16.52
N ALA A 38 1.05 2.58 16.01
CA ALA A 38 0.90 3.80 16.77
C ALA A 38 -0.56 4.04 17.13
N CYS A 39 -1.46 3.77 16.19
CA CYS A 39 -2.89 3.90 16.45
C CYS A 39 -3.36 2.93 17.52
N TYR A 40 -2.84 1.70 17.46
CA TYR A 40 -3.19 0.72 18.48
C TYR A 40 -2.77 1.20 19.85
N LEU A 41 -1.54 1.67 19.98
CA LEU A 41 -1.04 2.16 21.24
C LEU A 41 -1.82 3.38 21.71
N LEU A 42 -2.16 4.26 20.79
CA LEU A 42 -2.95 5.43 21.11
C LEU A 42 -4.32 5.03 21.67
N ASN A 43 -4.93 4.02 21.07
CA ASN A 43 -6.25 3.55 21.50
C ASN A 43 -6.23 2.83 22.84
N THR A 44 -5.07 2.39 23.30
CA THR A 44 -4.95 1.81 24.63
C THR A 44 -4.75 2.89 25.69
N SER A 45 -4.56 4.14 25.29
CA SER A 45 -4.44 5.26 26.20
C SER A 45 -5.82 5.84 26.47
N LYS A 46 -5.88 6.67 27.51
CA LYS A 46 -7.12 7.38 27.78
C LYS A 46 -7.24 8.57 26.85
N LEU A 47 -8.20 8.49 25.96
CA LEU A 47 -8.44 9.56 25.00
C LEU A 47 -9.81 10.19 25.28
N ASP A 48 -9.90 11.49 25.05
CA ASP A 48 -11.21 12.11 25.08
C ASP A 48 -11.94 11.77 23.78
N ASP A 49 -13.21 12.15 23.70
CA ASP A 49 -14.04 11.75 22.57
C ASP A 49 -13.51 12.29 21.25
N THR A 50 -13.03 13.52 21.24
CA THR A 50 -12.51 14.12 20.02
C THR A 50 -11.25 13.43 19.57
N SER A 51 -10.33 13.19 20.49
CA SER A 51 -9.08 12.50 20.15
C SER A 51 -9.34 11.08 19.67
N LYS A 52 -10.35 10.45 20.26
CA LYS A 52 -10.72 9.10 19.84
C LYS A 52 -11.19 9.08 18.40
N LYS A 53 -11.98 10.08 18.02
CA LYS A 53 -12.42 10.16 16.62
C LYS A 53 -11.25 10.35 15.67
N TRP A 54 -10.29 11.17 16.04
CA TRP A 54 -9.11 11.37 15.22
C TRP A 54 -8.32 10.09 15.09
N ALA A 55 -8.17 9.35 16.19
CA ALA A 55 -7.46 8.08 16.15
C ALA A 55 -8.17 7.09 15.22
N GLU A 56 -9.49 7.09 15.23
CA GLU A 56 -10.25 6.21 14.36
C GLU A 56 -10.06 6.59 12.89
N MET A 57 -9.99 7.89 12.62
CA MET A 57 -9.74 8.35 11.25
C MET A 57 -8.36 7.92 10.75
N ILE A 58 -7.37 8.02 11.61
CA ILE A 58 -6.02 7.59 11.25
C ILE A 58 -6.00 6.09 10.99
N ASP A 59 -6.66 5.33 11.86
CA ASP A 59 -6.70 3.89 11.71
C ASP A 59 -7.38 3.51 10.40
N GLN A 60 -8.49 4.15 10.08
CA GLN A 60 -9.20 3.86 8.84
C GLN A 60 -8.35 4.20 7.63
N GLY A 61 -7.68 5.35 7.66
CA GLY A 61 -6.80 5.74 6.57
C GLY A 61 -5.66 4.77 6.37
N ALA A 62 -5.09 4.29 7.47
CA ALA A 62 -4.01 3.32 7.38
C ALA A 62 -4.49 2.00 6.80
N ARG A 63 -5.69 1.56 7.17
CA ARG A 63 -6.25 0.33 6.62
C ARG A 63 -6.54 0.47 5.14
N ASP A 64 -7.06 1.61 4.73
CA ASP A 64 -7.32 1.87 3.32
C ASP A 64 -6.01 1.87 2.54
N ALA A 65 -4.99 2.51 3.08
CA ALA A 65 -3.68 2.55 2.43
C ALA A 65 -3.09 1.14 2.31
N ALA A 66 -3.27 0.32 3.34
CA ALA A 66 -2.79 -1.05 3.29
C ALA A 66 -3.47 -1.84 2.17
N GLN A 67 -4.75 -1.62 2.00
CA GLN A 67 -5.48 -2.32 0.95
C GLN A 67 -5.04 -1.86 -0.44
N ILE A 68 -4.87 -0.56 -0.60
CA ILE A 68 -4.38 -0.03 -1.87
C ILE A 68 -2.98 -0.57 -2.17
N ASN A 69 -2.14 -0.62 -1.17
CA ASN A 69 -0.79 -1.15 -1.35
C ASN A 69 -0.83 -2.62 -1.74
N ARG A 70 -1.77 -3.37 -1.19
CA ARG A 70 -1.93 -4.77 -1.55
C ARG A 70 -2.33 -4.91 -3.01
N GLN A 71 -3.18 -4.01 -3.50
CA GLN A 71 -3.55 -4.00 -4.91
C GLN A 71 -2.35 -3.70 -5.79
N ILE A 72 -1.49 -2.78 -5.36
CA ILE A 72 -0.28 -2.48 -6.10
C ILE A 72 0.60 -3.70 -6.18
N ARG A 73 0.75 -4.41 -5.07
CA ARG A 73 1.59 -5.61 -5.04
C ARG A 73 1.01 -6.72 -5.92
N ASP A 74 -0.31 -6.82 -5.97
CA ASP A 74 -0.95 -7.79 -6.86
C ASP A 74 -0.66 -7.48 -8.31
N ILE A 75 -0.72 -6.21 -8.68
CA ILE A 75 -0.40 -5.81 -10.04
C ILE A 75 1.05 -6.13 -10.36
N LEU A 76 1.94 -5.83 -9.44
CA LEU A 76 3.35 -6.13 -9.62
C LEU A 76 3.57 -7.62 -9.81
N ARG A 77 2.87 -8.45 -9.04
CA ARG A 77 3.04 -9.89 -9.12
C ARG A 77 2.53 -10.44 -10.44
N THR A 78 1.42 -9.89 -10.94
CA THR A 78 0.79 -10.45 -12.13
C THR A 78 1.26 -9.83 -13.42
N LYS A 79 1.78 -8.59 -13.38
CA LYS A 79 2.18 -7.88 -14.59
C LYS A 79 3.68 -7.77 -14.78
N SER A 80 4.46 -8.19 -13.79
CA SER A 80 5.91 -8.09 -13.93
C SER A 80 6.43 -9.15 -14.87
N GLU A 81 7.53 -8.83 -15.56
CA GLU A 81 8.21 -9.80 -16.38
C GLU A 81 8.75 -10.91 -15.51
N VAL A 82 8.65 -12.12 -16.03
CA VAL A 82 9.10 -13.27 -15.29
C VAL A 82 10.61 -13.41 -15.43
N GLN A 83 11.26 -13.61 -14.32
CA GLN A 83 12.67 -13.94 -14.30
C GLN A 83 12.80 -15.44 -14.26
N SER A 84 13.42 -15.97 -15.27
CA SER A 84 13.62 -17.42 -15.32
C SER A 84 14.84 -17.82 -14.57
#